data_d89fcf1c056a496cf005cac9cb0e94cf
#
_entry.id   d89fcf1c056a496cf005cac9cb0e94cf
#
_cell.length_a   1.000
_cell.length_b   1.000
_cell.length_c   1.000
_cell.angle_alpha   90.00
_cell.angle_beta   90.00
_cell.angle_gamma   90.00
#
_symmetry.space_group_name_H-M   'P 1'
#
loop_
_entity.id
_entity.type
_entity.pdbx_description
1 polymer ?
#
loop_
_entity_poly.entity_id
_entity_poly.type
_entity_poly.pdbx_seq_one_letter_code
_entity_poly.pdbx_strand_id
1 'polypeptide(L)'
;SSLPQTFRDLALIRQVSAEFDSTPPQQVIDRLKPLATPGHAWFGSAGELTALAYVKMGKDNLAGPIFAQIAKQDDLPQTLRSRSQQMAGALGVDTVQVDAKRKAPSKTDKTASKGE
;
A
#
# COMPACT_ATOMS: atom_id res chain seq x y z
N SER A 1 -15.66 23.56 -12.82
CA SER A 1 -14.27 23.89 -12.89
C SER A 1 -13.63 23.38 -14.18
N SER A 2 -12.71 24.15 -14.68
CA SER A 2 -12.05 23.81 -15.93
C SER A 2 -10.70 23.11 -15.75
N LEU A 3 -10.28 22.85 -14.51
CA LEU A 3 -9.01 22.17 -14.29
C LEU A 3 -9.10 20.71 -14.74
N PRO A 4 -8.06 20.21 -15.41
CA PRO A 4 -8.02 18.80 -15.76
C PRO A 4 -8.14 17.90 -14.53
N GLN A 5 -8.71 16.73 -14.75
CA GLN A 5 -8.92 15.79 -13.66
C GLN A 5 -7.63 15.45 -12.94
N THR A 6 -6.53 15.33 -13.68
CA THR A 6 -5.24 15.00 -13.08
C THR A 6 -4.83 16.02 -12.03
N PHE A 7 -5.03 17.31 -12.32
CA PHE A 7 -4.69 18.35 -11.34
C PHE A 7 -5.62 18.33 -10.15
N ARG A 8 -6.90 18.06 -10.38
CA ARG A 8 -7.85 17.95 -9.26
C ARG A 8 -7.50 16.79 -8.35
N ASP A 9 -7.12 15.67 -8.95
CA ASP A 9 -6.72 14.49 -8.17
C ASP A 9 -5.47 14.78 -7.36
N LEU A 10 -4.47 15.42 -7.96
CA LEU A 10 -3.26 15.78 -7.24
C LEU A 10 -3.55 16.72 -6.08
N ALA A 11 -4.41 17.72 -6.32
CA ALA A 11 -4.78 18.65 -5.26
C ALA A 11 -5.46 17.95 -4.10
N LEU A 12 -6.34 16.98 -4.41
CA LEU A 12 -7.00 16.20 -3.38
C LEU A 12 -5.99 15.40 -2.56
N ILE A 13 -5.07 14.72 -3.23
CA ILE A 13 -4.06 13.93 -2.54
C ILE A 13 -3.22 14.82 -1.63
N ARG A 14 -2.80 15.98 -2.13
CA ARG A 14 -1.99 16.90 -1.33
C ARG A 14 -2.75 17.42 -0.12
N GLN A 15 -4.02 17.75 -0.32
CA GLN A 15 -4.84 18.23 0.79
C GLN A 15 -5.02 17.17 1.85
N VAL A 16 -5.36 15.95 1.43
CA VAL A 16 -5.54 14.85 2.38
C VAL A 16 -4.24 14.56 3.11
N SER A 17 -3.12 14.57 2.39
CA SER A 17 -1.82 14.32 3.01
C SER A 17 -1.50 15.38 4.05
N ALA A 18 -1.74 16.64 3.72
CA ALA A 18 -1.44 17.74 4.64
C ALA A 18 -2.32 17.71 5.89
N GLU A 19 -3.56 17.24 5.75
CA GLU A 19 -4.52 17.21 6.84
C GLU A 19 -4.64 15.85 7.49
N PHE A 20 -3.75 14.92 7.14
CA PHE A 20 -3.91 13.53 7.54
C PHE A 20 -4.07 13.34 9.03
N ASP A 21 -3.23 14.01 9.82
CA ASP A 21 -3.23 13.82 11.26
C ASP A 21 -4.46 14.43 11.94
N SER A 22 -5.10 15.40 11.29
CA SER A 22 -6.26 16.07 11.87
C SER A 22 -7.58 15.63 11.25
N THR A 23 -7.54 14.69 10.31
CA THR A 23 -8.74 14.21 9.63
C THR A 23 -9.10 12.83 10.17
N PRO A 24 -10.38 12.58 10.50
CA PRO A 24 -10.77 11.22 10.90
C PRO A 24 -10.38 10.22 9.81
N PRO A 25 -9.76 9.09 10.19
CA PRO A 25 -9.24 8.14 9.19
C PRO A 25 -10.30 7.67 8.19
N GLN A 26 -11.53 7.48 8.64
CA GLN A 26 -12.58 7.03 7.71
C GLN A 26 -12.82 8.06 6.61
N GLN A 27 -12.71 9.36 6.93
CA GLN A 27 -12.88 10.38 5.92
C GLN A 27 -11.74 10.37 4.91
N VAL A 28 -10.51 10.08 5.37
CA VAL A 28 -9.39 9.93 4.45
C VAL A 28 -9.69 8.82 3.45
N ILE A 29 -10.14 7.68 3.95
CA ILE A 29 -10.46 6.54 3.10
C ILE A 29 -11.55 6.88 2.11
N ASP A 30 -12.63 7.49 2.58
CA ASP A 30 -13.77 7.82 1.72
C ASP A 30 -13.40 8.81 0.63
N ARG A 31 -12.61 9.83 0.97
CA ARG A 31 -12.23 10.86 0.00
C ARG A 31 -11.30 10.33 -1.07
N LEU A 32 -10.43 9.38 -0.72
CA LEU A 32 -9.43 8.85 -1.66
C LEU A 32 -9.90 7.61 -2.40
N LYS A 33 -11.06 7.09 -2.07
CA LYS A 33 -11.53 5.83 -2.64
C LYS A 33 -11.46 5.78 -4.16
N PRO A 34 -11.90 6.81 -4.89
CA PRO A 34 -11.83 6.74 -6.35
C PRO A 34 -10.42 6.65 -6.90
N LEU A 35 -9.43 7.12 -6.15
CA LEU A 35 -8.04 7.11 -6.59
C LEU A 35 -7.24 5.93 -6.07
N ALA A 36 -7.75 5.24 -5.06
CA ALA A 36 -7.01 4.20 -4.35
C ALA A 36 -7.35 2.82 -4.88
N THR A 37 -7.57 2.71 -6.18
CA THR A 37 -7.90 1.45 -6.83
C THR A 37 -6.67 0.97 -7.60
N PRO A 38 -6.28 -0.30 -7.44
CA PRO A 38 -5.14 -0.83 -8.20
C PRO A 38 -5.33 -0.57 -9.69
N GLY A 39 -4.28 -0.09 -10.34
CA GLY A 39 -4.33 0.29 -11.74
C GLY A 39 -4.62 1.75 -11.99
N HIS A 40 -5.13 2.47 -11.00
CA HIS A 40 -5.34 3.91 -11.16
C HIS A 40 -3.98 4.62 -11.13
N ALA A 41 -3.87 5.71 -11.90
CA ALA A 41 -2.61 6.45 -11.99
C ALA A 41 -2.11 6.93 -10.63
N TRP A 42 -3.01 7.24 -9.70
CA TRP A 42 -2.65 7.75 -8.38
C TRP A 42 -2.68 6.68 -7.29
N PHE A 43 -2.79 5.39 -7.68
CA PHE A 43 -2.92 4.33 -6.67
C PHE A 43 -1.78 4.34 -5.67
N GLY A 44 -0.53 4.58 -6.13
CA GLY A 44 0.60 4.57 -5.20
C GLY A 44 0.42 5.56 -4.07
N SER A 45 0.12 6.81 -4.39
CA SER A 45 -0.04 7.86 -3.38
C SER A 45 -1.33 7.71 -2.59
N ALA A 46 -2.45 7.53 -3.29
CA ALA A 46 -3.75 7.41 -2.63
C ALA A 46 -3.84 6.11 -1.84
N GLY A 47 -3.29 5.04 -2.38
CA GLY A 47 -3.30 3.76 -1.69
C GLY A 47 -2.49 3.79 -0.40
N GLU A 48 -1.32 4.44 -0.44
CA GLU A 48 -0.50 4.55 0.76
C GLU A 48 -1.24 5.30 1.87
N LEU A 49 -1.84 6.44 1.54
CA LEU A 49 -2.61 7.21 2.53
C LEU A 49 -3.79 6.41 3.06
N THR A 50 -4.48 5.69 2.18
CA THR A 50 -5.60 4.86 2.58
C THR A 50 -5.14 3.77 3.55
N ALA A 51 -4.03 3.10 3.22
CA ALA A 51 -3.50 2.06 4.08
C ALA A 51 -3.09 2.61 5.44
N LEU A 52 -2.45 3.78 5.46
CA LEU A 52 -2.08 4.41 6.72
C LEU A 52 -3.31 4.79 7.55
N ALA A 53 -4.38 5.19 6.89
CA ALA A 53 -5.63 5.48 7.60
C ALA A 53 -6.19 4.22 8.25
N TYR A 54 -6.13 3.08 7.56
CA TYR A 54 -6.55 1.82 8.16
C TYR A 54 -5.69 1.46 9.37
N VAL A 55 -4.37 1.70 9.28
CA VAL A 55 -3.49 1.46 10.43
C VAL A 55 -3.93 2.29 11.63
N LYS A 56 -4.28 3.57 11.40
CA LYS A 56 -4.75 4.42 12.49
C LYS A 56 -6.03 3.88 13.11
N MET A 57 -6.84 3.16 12.35
CA MET A 57 -8.08 2.56 12.85
C MET A 57 -7.86 1.20 13.49
N GLY A 58 -6.61 0.73 13.53
CA GLY A 58 -6.32 -0.60 14.04
C GLY A 58 -6.71 -1.71 13.09
N LYS A 59 -6.91 -1.40 11.82
CA LYS A 59 -7.35 -2.38 10.82
C LYS A 59 -6.18 -2.84 9.98
N ASP A 60 -5.19 -3.44 10.63
CA ASP A 60 -3.99 -3.93 9.95
C ASP A 60 -4.31 -4.95 8.87
N ASN A 61 -5.36 -5.74 9.08
CA ASN A 61 -5.78 -6.74 8.11
C ASN A 61 -6.26 -6.13 6.80
N LEU A 62 -6.67 -4.86 6.81
CA LEU A 62 -7.06 -4.16 5.59
C LEU A 62 -5.90 -3.34 5.02
N ALA A 63 -5.04 -2.82 5.89
CA ALA A 63 -3.91 -2.01 5.47
C ALA A 63 -2.83 -2.86 4.79
N GLY A 64 -2.52 -4.01 5.35
CA GLY A 64 -1.44 -4.86 4.85
C GLY A 64 -1.57 -5.20 3.38
N PRO A 65 -2.73 -5.71 2.94
CA PRO A 65 -2.90 -6.04 1.52
C PRO A 65 -2.74 -4.85 0.58
N ILE A 66 -3.11 -3.65 1.01
CA ILE A 66 -2.93 -2.46 0.16
C ILE A 66 -1.44 -2.17 -0.01
N PHE A 67 -0.67 -2.21 1.08
CA PHE A 67 0.77 -2.04 0.98
C PHE A 67 1.39 -3.12 0.09
N ALA A 68 0.93 -4.35 0.19
CA ALA A 68 1.44 -5.44 -0.65
C ALA A 68 1.15 -5.18 -2.12
N GLN A 69 -0.02 -4.64 -2.45
CA GLN A 69 -0.35 -4.28 -3.81
C GLN A 69 0.58 -3.22 -4.36
N ILE A 70 0.88 -2.19 -3.55
CA ILE A 70 1.80 -1.13 -3.96
C ILE A 70 3.19 -1.72 -4.20
N ALA A 71 3.64 -2.60 -3.31
CA ALA A 71 4.96 -3.20 -3.42
C ALA A 71 5.15 -3.98 -4.72
N LYS A 72 4.06 -4.49 -5.29
CA LYS A 72 4.11 -5.31 -6.50
C LYS A 72 3.98 -4.52 -7.79
N GLN A 73 3.66 -3.23 -7.73
CA GLN A 73 3.46 -2.46 -8.96
C GLN A 73 4.79 -1.93 -9.49
N ASP A 74 5.23 -2.54 -10.58
CA ASP A 74 6.55 -2.26 -11.14
C ASP A 74 6.70 -0.82 -11.63
N ASP A 75 5.60 -0.17 -12.00
CA ASP A 75 5.65 1.19 -12.53
C ASP A 75 5.71 2.26 -11.45
N LEU A 76 5.70 1.88 -10.18
CA LEU A 76 5.81 2.82 -9.08
C LEU A 76 7.28 3.00 -8.69
N PRO A 77 7.64 4.15 -8.07
CA PRO A 77 9.01 4.39 -7.65
C PRO A 77 9.52 3.31 -6.70
N GLN A 78 10.80 2.99 -6.83
CA GLN A 78 11.44 1.96 -6.01
C GLN A 78 11.31 2.26 -4.53
N THR A 79 11.50 3.53 -4.13
CA THR A 79 11.44 3.88 -2.71
C THR A 79 10.04 3.64 -2.14
N LEU A 80 9.00 3.94 -2.90
CA LEU A 80 7.64 3.69 -2.46
C LEU A 80 7.37 2.20 -2.35
N ARG A 81 7.83 1.42 -3.33
CA ARG A 81 7.62 -0.03 -3.31
C ARG A 81 8.34 -0.68 -2.15
N SER A 82 9.58 -0.27 -1.89
CA SER A 82 10.36 -0.83 -0.78
C SER A 82 9.73 -0.50 0.56
N ARG A 83 9.31 0.74 0.73
CA ARG A 83 8.65 1.18 1.96
C ARG A 83 7.35 0.41 2.18
N SER A 84 6.59 0.21 1.11
CA SER A 84 5.33 -0.51 1.20
C SER A 84 5.54 -1.99 1.50
N GLN A 85 6.59 -2.59 0.95
CA GLN A 85 6.92 -3.97 1.28
C GLN A 85 7.24 -4.13 2.76
N GLN A 86 8.00 -3.19 3.31
CA GLN A 86 8.33 -3.23 4.73
C GLN A 86 7.08 -3.09 5.59
N MET A 87 6.18 -2.18 5.21
CA MET A 87 4.94 -2.01 5.94
C MET A 87 4.07 -3.26 5.86
N ALA A 88 3.94 -3.84 4.67
CA ALA A 88 3.15 -5.06 4.51
C ALA A 88 3.69 -6.16 5.41
N GLY A 89 5.00 -6.33 5.43
CA GLY A 89 5.62 -7.34 6.30
C GLY A 89 5.35 -7.08 7.77
N ALA A 90 5.46 -5.82 8.19
CA ALA A 90 5.20 -5.46 9.59
C ALA A 90 3.75 -5.72 9.98
N LEU A 91 2.84 -5.68 9.02
CA LEU A 91 1.42 -5.91 9.28
C LEU A 91 0.99 -7.35 9.00
N GLY A 92 1.96 -8.23 8.77
CA GLY A 92 1.67 -9.66 8.67
C GLY A 92 1.52 -10.20 7.25
N VAL A 93 1.79 -9.40 6.21
CA VAL A 93 1.71 -9.87 4.83
C VAL A 93 3.12 -10.11 4.31
N ASP A 94 3.41 -11.34 3.93
CA ASP A 94 4.75 -11.75 3.53
C ASP A 94 4.89 -11.73 2.01
N THR A 95 5.29 -10.57 1.48
CA THR A 95 5.49 -10.43 0.03
C THR A 95 6.80 -11.08 -0.41
N VAL A 96 7.76 -11.18 0.50
CA VAL A 96 9.05 -11.82 0.19
C VAL A 96 8.83 -13.32 -0.02
N GLN A 97 8.01 -13.91 0.82
CA GLN A 97 7.75 -15.34 0.72
C GLN A 97 7.03 -15.68 -0.59
N VAL A 98 6.14 -14.82 -1.04
CA VAL A 98 5.48 -15.03 -2.33
C VAL A 98 6.51 -15.08 -3.44
N ASP A 99 7.48 -14.16 -3.41
CA ASP A 99 8.54 -14.14 -4.40
C ASP A 99 9.42 -15.38 -4.29
N ALA A 100 9.73 -15.81 -3.07
CA ALA A 100 10.55 -16.99 -2.86
C ALA A 100 9.86 -18.22 -3.41
N LYS A 101 8.57 -18.31 -3.25
CA LYS A 101 7.81 -19.44 -3.78
C LYS A 101 7.88 -19.52 -5.29
N ARG A 102 7.84 -18.37 -5.94
CA ARG A 102 7.92 -18.36 -7.39
C ARG A 102 9.28 -18.78 -7.91
N LYS A 103 10.31 -18.47 -7.14
CA LYS A 103 11.67 -18.83 -7.55
C LYS A 103 12.06 -20.22 -7.17
N ALA A 104 11.71 -20.58 -5.94
CA ALA A 104 12.33 -21.74 -5.35
C ALA A 104 11.36 -22.85 -5.27
N PRO A 105 11.81 -23.92 -5.50
CA PRO A 105 11.15 -25.09 -5.04
C PRO A 105 11.55 -25.31 -3.64
N SER A 106 11.97 -25.08 -2.83
CA SER A 106 12.33 -25.16 -1.64
C SER A 106 12.43 -25.30 -0.56
N LYS A 107 12.45 -25.37 -0.10
CA LYS A 107 12.65 -25.20 1.15
C LYS A 107 13.01 -25.38 1.96
N THR A 108 12.84 -25.56 1.77
CA THR A 108 13.29 -25.39 2.85
C THR A 108 13.46 -25.35 3.50
N ASP A 109 13.21 -25.66 3.03
CA ASP A 109 13.70 -25.32 3.89
C ASP A 109 13.55 -25.39 4.62
N LYS A 110 13.34 -25.84 4.55
CA LYS A 110 13.59 -25.68 5.39
C LYS A 110 13.76 -25.74 6.00
N THR A 111 13.47 -26.24 5.85
CA THR A 111 14.03 -26.12 6.52
C THR A 111 14.14 -26.08 6.89
N ALA A 112 13.89 -26.66 7.01
CA ALA A 112 14.44 -26.38 7.44
C ALA A 112 14.24 -26.47 7.84
N SER A 113 13.91 -26.86 7.79
CA SER A 113 14.32 -26.73 8.20
C SER A 113 14.18 -27.07 8.61
N LYS A 114 13.92 -27.43 8.83
CA LYS A 114 14.31 -27.59 9.16
C LYS A 114 14.47 -27.52 9.43
N GLY A 115 13.98 -28.13 9.42
CA GLY A 115 14.59 -27.77 9.53
C GLY A 115 14.54 -27.95 9.55
N GLU A 116 14.29 -28.04 9.45
CA GLU A 116 14.79 -27.78 9.42
C GLU A 116 14.92 -27.53 9.30
#